data_b0bcf4c7ef6a88165dcae5c6db620ab9
#
_entry.id   b0bcf4c7ef6a88165dcae5c6db620ab9
#
_cell.length_a   1.000
_cell.length_b   1.000
_cell.length_c   1.000
_cell.angle_alpha   90.00
_cell.angle_beta   90.00
_cell.angle_gamma   90.00
#
_symmetry.space_group_name_H-M   'P 1'
#
loop_
_entity.id
_entity.type
_entity.pdbx_description
1 polymer ?
#
loop_
_entity_poly.entity_id
_entity_poly.type
_entity_poly.pdbx_seq_one_letter_code
_entity_poly.pdbx_strand_id
1 'polypeptide(L)'
;MRRLATKSPMSFIGDRSGANAVEFALLSIPLLMVLFGTVEFGRMYWAQHVLQEIANAGARCAGVLQSGCAQNGVYNATNTISYISSRAATDGITLTGTNITVNNNTSCSGLSGFTSVQISYTFTTVLPSFLTALASGPGLSATACFPNQGA
;
A
#
# COMPACT_ATOMS: atom_id res chain seq x y z
N MET A 1 61.01 -5.34 36.69
CA MET A 1 60.14 -6.56 36.56
C MET A 1 58.69 -6.17 36.88
N ARG A 2 57.87 -5.97 35.85
CA ARG A 2 56.47 -5.53 35.96
C ARG A 2 55.62 -6.79 36.05
N ARG A 3 54.98 -7.06 37.20
CA ARG A 3 54.08 -8.20 37.37
C ARG A 3 52.76 -7.92 36.60
N LEU A 4 52.53 -8.71 35.57
CA LEU A 4 51.24 -8.76 34.91
C LEU A 4 50.24 -9.42 35.85
N ALA A 5 49.30 -8.63 36.39
CA ALA A 5 48.16 -9.17 37.16
C ALA A 5 47.21 -9.87 36.16
N THR A 6 47.17 -11.20 36.22
CA THR A 6 46.16 -12.00 35.53
C THR A 6 44.82 -11.78 36.18
N LYS A 7 43.96 -11.01 35.53
CA LYS A 7 42.57 -10.78 35.95
C LYS A 7 41.79 -12.11 35.84
N SER A 8 41.33 -12.63 36.98
CA SER A 8 40.60 -13.85 37.12
C SER A 8 39.30 -13.81 36.29
N PRO A 9 38.94 -14.86 35.47
CA PRO A 9 37.73 -14.88 34.67
C PRO A 9 36.43 -15.05 35.46
N MET A 10 36.49 -15.25 36.76
CA MET A 10 35.32 -15.48 37.64
C MET A 10 34.57 -14.23 38.12
N SER A 11 34.96 -13.03 37.69
CA SER A 11 34.31 -11.77 38.11
C SER A 11 32.98 -11.47 37.37
N PHE A 12 32.63 -12.23 36.37
CA PHE A 12 31.42 -11.97 35.57
C PHE A 12 30.11 -12.54 36.16
N ILE A 13 30.20 -13.49 37.10
CA ILE A 13 29.03 -14.20 37.66
C ILE A 13 28.30 -13.38 38.73
N GLY A 14 28.91 -12.30 39.24
CA GLY A 14 28.36 -11.44 40.30
C GLY A 14 27.94 -10.05 39.82
N ASP A 15 28.14 -9.69 38.57
CA ASP A 15 27.86 -8.35 38.07
C ASP A 15 26.38 -8.20 37.68
N ARG A 16 25.60 -7.56 38.55
CA ARG A 16 24.17 -7.28 38.34
C ARG A 16 23.91 -6.15 37.31
N SER A 17 24.95 -5.45 36.87
CA SER A 17 24.84 -4.39 35.88
C SER A 17 24.36 -4.87 34.51
N GLY A 18 24.53 -6.17 34.16
CA GLY A 18 24.02 -6.79 32.96
C GLY A 18 22.53 -7.14 32.98
N ALA A 19 21.92 -7.27 34.17
CA ALA A 19 20.53 -7.70 34.27
C ALA A 19 19.56 -6.70 33.64
N ASN A 20 19.76 -5.40 33.86
CA ASN A 20 18.93 -4.34 33.26
C ASN A 20 19.08 -4.30 31.73
N ALA A 21 20.27 -4.59 31.20
CA ALA A 21 20.50 -4.64 29.76
C ALA A 21 19.75 -5.81 29.11
N VAL A 22 19.69 -6.97 29.75
CA VAL A 22 18.94 -8.14 29.26
C VAL A 22 17.43 -7.88 29.33
N GLU A 23 16.93 -7.30 30.41
CA GLU A 23 15.53 -6.94 30.57
C GLU A 23 15.10 -5.93 29.50
N PHE A 24 15.89 -4.87 29.28
CA PHE A 24 15.65 -3.92 28.20
C PHE A 24 15.66 -4.60 26.83
N ALA A 25 16.60 -5.47 26.55
CA ALA A 25 16.68 -6.20 25.27
C ALA A 25 15.45 -7.07 25.01
N LEU A 26 14.93 -7.74 26.05
CA LEU A 26 13.73 -8.56 25.94
C LEU A 26 12.47 -7.72 25.70
N LEU A 27 12.36 -6.54 26.29
CA LEU A 27 11.22 -5.66 26.11
C LEU A 27 11.29 -4.86 24.81
N SER A 28 12.49 -4.56 24.31
CA SER A 28 12.67 -3.77 23.08
C SER A 28 12.18 -4.50 21.82
N ILE A 29 12.33 -5.83 21.76
CA ILE A 29 11.89 -6.62 20.59
C ILE A 29 10.37 -6.50 20.36
N PRO A 30 9.49 -6.81 21.34
CA PRO A 30 8.05 -6.67 21.13
C PRO A 30 7.63 -5.21 20.92
N LEU A 31 8.31 -4.25 21.58
CA LEU A 31 8.05 -2.84 21.37
C LEU A 31 8.32 -2.42 19.91
N LEU A 32 9.47 -2.81 19.35
CA LEU A 32 9.81 -2.51 17.96
C LEU A 32 8.87 -3.20 16.97
N MET A 33 8.44 -4.44 17.25
CA MET A 33 7.45 -5.13 16.41
C MET A 33 6.11 -4.37 16.36
N VAL A 34 5.63 -3.86 17.49
CA VAL A 34 4.40 -3.06 17.55
C VAL A 34 4.59 -1.74 16.79
N LEU A 35 5.71 -1.04 16.98
CA LEU A 35 5.99 0.22 16.31
C LEU A 35 6.06 0.05 14.78
N PHE A 36 6.85 -0.89 14.30
CA PHE A 36 6.96 -1.13 12.85
C PHE A 36 5.66 -1.68 12.27
N GLY A 37 4.96 -2.54 12.99
CA GLY A 37 3.66 -3.07 12.59
C GLY A 37 2.61 -1.98 12.42
N THR A 38 2.54 -1.03 13.33
CA THR A 38 1.58 0.10 13.24
C THR A 38 1.90 1.03 12.07
N VAL A 39 3.18 1.32 11.82
CA VAL A 39 3.62 2.13 10.67
C VAL A 39 3.25 1.44 9.35
N GLU A 40 3.52 0.13 9.23
CA GLU A 40 3.23 -0.63 8.01
C GLU A 40 1.73 -0.75 7.75
N PHE A 41 0.94 -0.98 8.80
CA PHE A 41 -0.52 -0.98 8.70
C PHE A 41 -1.05 0.39 8.26
N GLY A 42 -0.50 1.48 8.80
CA GLY A 42 -0.84 2.84 8.38
C GLY A 42 -0.56 3.11 6.90
N ARG A 43 0.59 2.63 6.39
CA ARG A 43 0.96 2.73 4.96
C ARG A 43 0.00 1.93 4.06
N MET A 44 -0.36 0.71 4.47
CA MET A 44 -1.31 -0.12 3.74
C MET A 44 -2.70 0.52 3.69
N TYR A 45 -3.18 1.02 4.82
CA TYR A 45 -4.47 1.70 4.92
C TYR A 45 -4.51 2.97 4.06
N TRP A 46 -3.44 3.77 4.09
CA TRP A 46 -3.30 4.94 3.22
C TRP A 46 -3.34 4.55 1.74
N ALA A 47 -2.60 3.53 1.33
CA ALA A 47 -2.60 3.04 -0.05
C ALA A 47 -4.01 2.61 -0.50
N GLN A 48 -4.78 1.91 0.36
CA GLN A 48 -6.15 1.52 0.08
C GLN A 48 -7.07 2.73 -0.15
N HIS A 49 -6.92 3.79 0.66
CA HIS A 49 -7.68 5.03 0.49
C HIS A 49 -7.35 5.74 -0.82
N VAL A 50 -6.07 5.85 -1.14
CA VAL A 50 -5.60 6.46 -2.40
C VAL A 50 -6.13 5.70 -3.60
N LEU A 51 -6.07 4.36 -3.59
CA LEU A 51 -6.63 3.54 -4.67
C LEU A 51 -8.13 3.78 -4.88
N GLN A 52 -8.89 3.91 -3.78
CA GLN A 52 -10.33 4.19 -3.86
C GLN A 52 -10.61 5.59 -4.43
N GLU A 53 -9.82 6.61 -4.05
CA GLU A 53 -9.93 7.95 -4.60
C GLU A 53 -9.63 7.96 -6.10
N ILE A 54 -8.56 7.29 -6.52
CA ILE A 54 -8.16 7.19 -7.93
C ILE A 54 -9.21 6.45 -8.75
N ALA A 55 -9.79 5.36 -8.23
CA ALA A 55 -10.85 4.62 -8.89
C ALA A 55 -12.09 5.52 -9.11
N ASN A 56 -12.48 6.29 -8.08
CA ASN A 56 -13.59 7.25 -8.19
C ASN A 56 -13.32 8.36 -9.20
N ALA A 57 -12.09 8.93 -9.19
CA ALA A 57 -11.68 9.96 -10.15
C ALA A 57 -11.68 9.43 -11.59
N GLY A 58 -11.17 8.20 -11.80
CA GLY A 58 -11.16 7.53 -13.09
C GLY A 58 -12.57 7.23 -13.62
N ALA A 59 -13.43 6.67 -12.77
CA ALA A 59 -14.82 6.38 -13.14
C ALA A 59 -15.59 7.65 -13.50
N ARG A 60 -15.41 8.71 -12.73
CA ARG A 60 -16.00 10.02 -13.03
C ARG A 60 -15.43 10.61 -14.33
N CYS A 61 -14.11 10.59 -14.51
CA CYS A 61 -13.47 11.11 -15.73
C CYS A 61 -14.04 10.47 -17.00
N ALA A 62 -14.20 9.16 -17.00
CA ALA A 62 -14.74 8.39 -18.10
C ALA A 62 -16.26 8.58 -18.25
N GLY A 63 -17.03 8.59 -17.16
CA GLY A 63 -18.49 8.73 -17.18
C GLY A 63 -18.98 10.10 -17.66
N VAL A 64 -18.22 11.20 -17.37
CA VAL A 64 -18.57 12.54 -17.90
C VAL A 64 -17.76 12.94 -19.14
N LEU A 65 -17.03 12.02 -19.75
CA LEU A 65 -16.24 12.24 -20.97
C LEU A 65 -15.27 13.42 -20.87
N GLN A 66 -14.57 13.53 -19.73
CA GLN A 66 -13.53 14.56 -19.55
C GLN A 66 -12.43 14.41 -20.62
N SER A 67 -11.78 15.49 -20.99
CA SER A 67 -10.72 15.52 -22.02
C SER A 67 -9.55 14.56 -21.75
N GLY A 68 -9.31 14.23 -20.49
CA GLY A 68 -8.30 13.23 -20.07
C GLY A 68 -8.71 11.76 -20.29
N CYS A 69 -10.01 11.47 -20.51
CA CYS A 69 -10.57 10.12 -20.64
C CYS A 69 -11.37 9.94 -21.94
N ALA A 70 -11.61 11.01 -22.66
CA ALA A 70 -12.31 11.03 -23.95
C ALA A 70 -11.37 11.44 -25.08
N GLN A 71 -11.75 11.05 -26.30
CA GLN A 71 -11.16 11.52 -27.53
C GLN A 71 -12.28 11.93 -28.49
N ASN A 72 -12.25 13.19 -28.94
CA ASN A 72 -13.31 13.76 -29.79
C ASN A 72 -14.73 13.63 -29.18
N GLY A 73 -14.84 13.78 -27.84
CA GLY A 73 -16.12 13.65 -27.13
C GLY A 73 -16.64 12.21 -26.95
N VAL A 74 -15.83 11.20 -27.30
CA VAL A 74 -16.17 9.78 -27.14
C VAL A 74 -15.23 9.14 -26.12
N TYR A 75 -15.75 8.24 -25.32
CA TYR A 75 -14.96 7.46 -24.37
C TYR A 75 -13.75 6.81 -25.02
N ASN A 76 -12.58 6.92 -24.40
CA ASN A 76 -11.35 6.26 -24.84
C ASN A 76 -10.70 5.52 -23.67
N ALA A 77 -10.62 4.19 -23.78
CA ALA A 77 -10.07 3.32 -22.73
C ALA A 77 -8.59 3.62 -22.45
N THR A 78 -7.78 3.83 -23.51
CA THR A 78 -6.34 4.10 -23.36
C THR A 78 -6.10 5.41 -22.62
N ASN A 79 -6.82 6.46 -22.97
CA ASN A 79 -6.73 7.75 -22.31
C ASN A 79 -7.13 7.62 -20.82
N THR A 80 -8.22 6.89 -20.55
CA THR A 80 -8.69 6.65 -19.18
C THR A 80 -7.66 5.91 -18.33
N ILE A 81 -7.05 4.85 -18.87
CA ILE A 81 -5.99 4.10 -18.19
C ILE A 81 -4.78 5.01 -17.94
N SER A 82 -4.37 5.80 -18.93
CA SER A 82 -3.25 6.76 -18.77
C SER A 82 -3.55 7.80 -17.71
N TYR A 83 -4.77 8.33 -17.66
CA TYR A 83 -5.22 9.26 -16.63
C TYR A 83 -5.12 8.64 -15.23
N ILE A 84 -5.65 7.42 -15.06
CA ILE A 84 -5.61 6.69 -13.79
C ILE A 84 -4.17 6.43 -13.36
N SER A 85 -3.31 5.96 -14.27
CA SER A 85 -1.90 5.66 -13.98
C SER A 85 -1.11 6.91 -13.62
N SER A 86 -1.33 8.03 -14.31
CA SER A 86 -0.67 9.30 -14.01
C SER A 86 -1.10 9.86 -12.64
N ARG A 87 -2.40 9.73 -12.32
CA ARG A 87 -2.93 10.14 -11.02
C ARG A 87 -2.32 9.32 -9.89
N ALA A 88 -2.24 7.98 -10.06
CA ALA A 88 -1.60 7.08 -9.10
C ALA A 88 -0.12 7.42 -8.87
N ALA A 89 0.60 7.75 -9.94
CA ALA A 89 2.01 8.12 -9.85
C ALA A 89 2.23 9.40 -9.04
N THR A 90 1.30 10.36 -9.09
CA THR A 90 1.35 11.59 -8.27
C THR A 90 1.31 11.27 -6.77
N ASP A 91 0.58 10.22 -6.39
CA ASP A 91 0.45 9.75 -5.02
C ASP A 91 1.47 8.62 -4.70
N GLY A 92 2.50 8.43 -5.53
CA GLY A 92 3.59 7.48 -5.30
C GLY A 92 3.21 6.00 -5.49
N ILE A 93 2.06 5.71 -6.13
CA ILE A 93 1.60 4.36 -6.47
C ILE A 93 1.84 4.11 -7.96
N THR A 94 2.65 3.10 -8.28
CA THR A 94 2.89 2.70 -9.67
C THR A 94 1.84 1.69 -10.11
N LEU A 95 0.99 2.08 -11.06
CA LEU A 95 0.01 1.21 -11.70
C LEU A 95 0.37 1.02 -13.17
N THR A 96 0.26 -0.21 -13.65
CA THR A 96 0.34 -0.57 -15.07
C THR A 96 -1.05 -0.79 -15.64
N GLY A 97 -1.20 -0.80 -16.96
CA GLY A 97 -2.50 -1.05 -17.60
C GLY A 97 -3.15 -2.39 -17.21
N THR A 98 -2.34 -3.37 -16.81
CA THR A 98 -2.82 -4.69 -16.35
C THR A 98 -3.45 -4.64 -14.95
N ASN A 99 -3.16 -3.60 -14.17
CA ASN A 99 -3.73 -3.39 -12.85
C ASN A 99 -5.10 -2.68 -12.88
N ILE A 100 -5.48 -2.15 -14.04
CA ILE A 100 -6.65 -1.28 -14.19
C ILE A 100 -7.62 -1.92 -15.18
N THR A 101 -8.83 -2.18 -14.74
CA THR A 101 -9.93 -2.62 -15.58
C THR A 101 -11.00 -1.53 -15.65
N VAL A 102 -11.32 -1.06 -16.84
CA VAL A 102 -12.36 -0.06 -17.07
C VAL A 102 -13.44 -0.66 -17.95
N ASN A 103 -14.67 -0.70 -17.45
CA ASN A 103 -15.85 -1.13 -18.19
C ASN A 103 -16.79 0.06 -18.35
N ASN A 104 -16.89 0.56 -19.58
CA ASN A 104 -17.84 1.59 -19.92
C ASN A 104 -19.20 0.98 -20.30
N ASN A 105 -20.30 1.65 -19.94
CA ASN A 105 -21.67 1.21 -20.18
C ASN A 105 -21.99 -0.18 -19.57
N THR A 106 -21.63 -0.35 -18.31
CA THR A 106 -21.91 -1.54 -17.50
C THR A 106 -23.05 -1.28 -16.52
N SER A 107 -23.47 -2.32 -15.79
CA SER A 107 -24.42 -2.18 -14.70
C SER A 107 -23.69 -2.16 -13.34
N CYS A 108 -24.07 -1.21 -12.48
CA CYS A 108 -23.63 -1.13 -11.10
C CYS A 108 -24.84 -1.15 -10.18
N SER A 109 -24.82 -2.05 -9.20
CA SER A 109 -25.94 -2.21 -8.24
C SER A 109 -27.31 -2.43 -8.92
N GLY A 110 -27.33 -3.11 -10.07
CA GLY A 110 -28.56 -3.39 -10.82
C GLY A 110 -29.05 -2.27 -11.75
N LEU A 111 -28.36 -1.14 -11.81
CA LEU A 111 -28.64 -0.03 -12.71
C LEU A 111 -27.65 -0.03 -13.87
N SER A 112 -28.13 0.13 -15.11
CA SER A 112 -27.31 0.21 -16.33
C SER A 112 -26.87 1.66 -16.62
N GLY A 113 -25.93 1.82 -17.55
CA GLY A 113 -25.45 3.14 -17.97
C GLY A 113 -24.37 3.71 -17.05
N PHE A 114 -23.55 2.85 -16.45
CA PHE A 114 -22.43 3.25 -15.60
C PHE A 114 -21.09 2.91 -16.23
N THR A 115 -20.08 3.69 -15.88
CA THR A 115 -18.67 3.32 -16.02
C THR A 115 -18.17 2.75 -14.70
N SER A 116 -17.60 1.54 -14.74
CA SER A 116 -16.94 0.89 -13.60
C SER A 116 -15.44 0.89 -13.82
N VAL A 117 -14.69 1.30 -12.79
CA VAL A 117 -13.24 1.19 -12.72
C VAL A 117 -12.88 0.28 -11.58
N GLN A 118 -12.09 -0.74 -11.88
CA GLN A 118 -11.51 -1.64 -10.87
C GLN A 118 -9.98 -1.55 -10.95
N ILE A 119 -9.34 -1.36 -9.80
CA ILE A 119 -7.90 -1.31 -9.67
C ILE A 119 -7.47 -2.44 -8.75
N SER A 120 -6.44 -3.18 -9.16
CA SER A 120 -5.81 -4.23 -8.35
C SER A 120 -4.34 -3.84 -8.12
N TYR A 121 -3.90 -3.83 -6.86
CA TYR A 121 -2.55 -3.43 -6.48
C TYR A 121 -1.97 -4.39 -5.45
N THR A 122 -0.74 -4.86 -5.67
CA THR A 122 -0.02 -5.65 -4.68
C THR A 122 0.83 -4.70 -3.82
N PHE A 123 0.46 -4.59 -2.55
CA PHE A 123 1.18 -3.75 -1.60
C PHE A 123 2.55 -4.36 -1.28
N THR A 124 3.62 -3.58 -1.41
CA THR A 124 4.98 -4.01 -1.08
C THR A 124 5.33 -3.59 0.35
N THR A 125 5.53 -4.57 1.21
CA THR A 125 6.00 -4.34 2.58
C THR A 125 7.50 -4.09 2.61
N VAL A 126 7.94 -3.19 3.51
CA VAL A 126 9.37 -2.97 3.81
C VAL A 126 9.84 -3.84 4.99
N LEU A 127 8.92 -4.55 5.65
CA LEU A 127 9.28 -5.46 6.72
C LEU A 127 10.05 -6.66 6.17
N PRO A 128 11.10 -7.11 6.89
CA PRO A 128 11.87 -8.27 6.49
C PRO A 128 11.00 -9.53 6.34
N SER A 129 11.36 -10.38 5.38
CA SER A 129 10.62 -11.59 5.00
C SER A 129 10.50 -12.68 6.08
N PHE A 130 11.06 -12.50 7.26
CA PHE A 130 10.84 -13.42 8.38
C PHE A 130 9.39 -13.38 8.93
N LEU A 131 8.63 -12.34 8.61
CA LEU A 131 7.17 -12.30 8.80
C LEU A 131 6.48 -12.83 7.53
N THR A 132 6.68 -14.09 7.22
CA THR A 132 6.21 -14.74 5.99
C THR A 132 4.71 -14.62 5.73
N ALA A 133 3.90 -14.44 6.77
CA ALA A 133 2.47 -14.17 6.64
C ALA A 133 2.15 -12.80 5.97
N LEU A 134 3.11 -11.86 6.00
CA LEU A 134 3.00 -10.53 5.38
C LEU A 134 3.90 -10.39 4.14
N ALA A 135 4.79 -11.36 3.89
CA ALA A 135 5.77 -11.29 2.80
C ALA A 135 5.13 -11.36 1.39
N SER A 136 3.94 -11.97 1.29
CA SER A 136 3.18 -12.04 0.02
C SER A 136 2.39 -10.77 -0.29
N GLY A 137 2.61 -9.68 0.41
CA GLY A 137 1.90 -8.41 0.31
C GLY A 137 0.38 -8.56 0.12
N PRO A 138 -0.47 -7.99 0.96
CA PRO A 138 -1.91 -8.07 0.75
C PRO A 138 -2.26 -7.46 -0.60
N GLY A 139 -3.04 -8.20 -1.40
CA GLY A 139 -3.67 -7.64 -2.59
C GLY A 139 -4.70 -6.60 -2.17
N LEU A 140 -4.48 -5.36 -2.58
CA LEU A 140 -5.43 -4.27 -2.39
C LEU A 140 -6.27 -4.15 -3.67
N SER A 141 -7.56 -3.88 -3.52
CA SER A 141 -8.44 -3.62 -4.63
C SER A 141 -9.37 -2.46 -4.34
N ALA A 142 -9.63 -1.66 -5.37
CA ALA A 142 -10.59 -0.57 -5.31
C ALA A 142 -11.52 -0.67 -6.50
N THR A 143 -12.82 -0.44 -6.28
CA THR A 143 -13.82 -0.42 -7.34
C THR A 143 -14.69 0.80 -7.18
N ALA A 144 -14.93 1.50 -8.28
CA ALA A 144 -15.80 2.65 -8.33
C ALA A 144 -16.72 2.59 -9.55
N CYS A 145 -17.92 3.12 -9.38
CA CYS A 145 -18.92 3.26 -10.44
C CYS A 145 -19.37 4.72 -10.55
N PHE A 146 -19.54 5.20 -11.78
CA PHE A 146 -20.05 6.53 -12.06
C PHE A 146 -21.07 6.47 -13.22
N PRO A 147 -22.22 7.17 -13.12
CA PRO A 147 -23.20 7.18 -14.20
C PRO A 147 -22.66 7.90 -15.44
N ASN A 148 -22.91 7.35 -16.62
CA ASN A 148 -22.52 7.95 -17.88
C ASN A 148 -23.42 9.15 -18.20
N GLN A 149 -22.82 10.29 -18.52
CA GLN A 149 -23.55 11.44 -19.03
C GLN A 149 -23.70 11.29 -20.55
N GLY A 150 -24.93 11.09 -21.01
CA GLY A 150 -25.23 10.99 -22.44
C GLY A 150 -25.53 9.58 -22.92
N ALA A 151 -25.91 8.66 -22.01
CA ALA A 151 -26.51 7.39 -22.37
C ALA A 151 -28.03 7.53 -22.46
#